data_2cc90871490fff61574a231e424cfe90
#
_entry.id   2cc90871490fff61574a231e424cfe90
#
_cell.length_a   1.000
_cell.length_b   1.000
_cell.length_c   1.000
_cell.angle_alpha   90.00
_cell.angle_beta   90.00
_cell.angle_gamma   90.00
#
_symmetry.space_group_name_H-M   'P 1'
#
loop_
_entity.id
_entity.type
_entity.pdbx_description
1 polymer ?
#
loop_
_entity_poly.entity_id
_entity_poly.type
_entity_poly.pdbx_seq_one_letter_code
_entity_poly.pdbx_strand_id
1 'polypeptide(L)'
;HAAGPYSYENFEIEGRAYYTNNPPAGAFRGFGVTQTCFCTETLLNEMADLVGISPWEIRYRNAIRPGQELPNGQIVDNSTGLVETLEAIKPAYDEAVKNGDPVGIACAMKNAGVGVGIPDWGRCKLIVEDDGKVHIYSGASCIGQGLGTVLVQVVVTNTGLHRDNIVYERS
;
A
#
# COMPACT_ATOMS: atom_id res chain seq x y z
N HIS A 1 -1.78 5.30 9.84
CA HIS A 1 -2.51 4.70 8.69
C HIS A 1 -4.03 4.97 8.74
N ALA A 2 -4.59 5.33 9.91
CA ALA A 2 -6.05 5.53 10.06
C ALA A 2 -6.59 6.66 9.17
N ALA A 3 -5.78 7.67 8.87
CA ALA A 3 -6.18 8.79 8.02
C ALA A 3 -6.39 8.41 6.54
N GLY A 4 -5.85 7.27 6.08
CA GLY A 4 -5.84 6.97 4.66
C GLY A 4 -4.99 7.97 3.85
N PRO A 5 -5.13 7.97 2.52
CA PRO A 5 -4.34 8.85 1.64
C PRO A 5 -5.04 10.21 1.38
N TYR A 6 -5.57 10.81 2.41
CA TYR A 6 -6.35 12.05 2.31
C TYR A 6 -5.71 13.19 3.09
N SER A 7 -6.01 14.43 2.68
CA SER A 7 -5.58 15.66 3.34
C SER A 7 -6.59 16.08 4.39
N TYR A 8 -6.11 16.44 5.57
CA TYR A 8 -6.92 16.94 6.68
C TYR A 8 -6.29 18.21 7.24
N GLU A 9 -7.09 19.23 7.47
CA GLU A 9 -6.64 20.43 8.19
C GLU A 9 -6.50 20.17 9.69
N ASN A 10 -7.38 19.35 10.24
CA ASN A 10 -7.39 18.96 11.64
C ASN A 10 -7.66 17.46 11.74
N PHE A 11 -6.87 16.75 12.54
CA PHE A 11 -6.99 15.32 12.72
C PHE A 11 -6.79 14.95 14.18
N GLU A 12 -7.76 14.24 14.75
CA GLU A 12 -7.68 13.65 16.07
C GLU A 12 -8.00 12.16 15.98
N ILE A 13 -7.21 11.34 16.65
CA ILE A 13 -7.43 9.90 16.73
C ILE A 13 -7.26 9.41 18.14
N GLU A 14 -8.25 8.67 18.65
CA GLU A 14 -8.17 7.96 19.92
C GLU A 14 -8.21 6.46 19.67
N GLY A 15 -7.19 5.75 20.14
CA GLY A 15 -7.12 4.28 20.09
C GLY A 15 -7.23 3.68 21.48
N ARG A 16 -8.18 2.77 21.70
CA ARG A 16 -8.35 2.05 22.95
C ARG A 16 -8.21 0.56 22.74
N ALA A 17 -7.26 -0.06 23.43
CA ALA A 17 -7.06 -1.50 23.44
C ALA A 17 -7.68 -2.12 24.69
N TYR A 18 -8.44 -3.17 24.52
CA TYR A 18 -9.10 -3.89 25.60
C TYR A 18 -8.74 -5.36 25.58
N TYR A 19 -8.59 -5.95 26.76
CA TYR A 19 -8.58 -7.40 26.90
C TYR A 19 -9.99 -7.95 26.69
N THR A 20 -10.10 -9.00 25.89
CA THR A 20 -11.37 -9.65 25.58
C THR A 20 -11.24 -11.16 25.73
N ASN A 21 -12.37 -11.88 25.69
CA ASN A 21 -12.40 -13.34 25.65
C ASN A 21 -12.18 -13.90 24.22
N ASN A 22 -11.98 -13.04 23.24
CA ASN A 22 -11.64 -13.44 21.87
C ASN A 22 -10.15 -13.79 21.77
N PRO A 23 -9.75 -14.59 20.76
CA PRO A 23 -8.34 -14.77 20.45
C PRO A 23 -7.64 -13.41 20.27
N PRO A 24 -6.39 -13.25 20.76
CA PRO A 24 -5.69 -11.98 20.64
C PRO A 24 -5.48 -11.61 19.18
N ALA A 25 -5.76 -10.35 18.86
CA ALA A 25 -5.40 -9.77 17.58
C ALA A 25 -3.93 -9.34 17.60
N GLY A 26 -3.27 -9.42 16.44
CA GLY A 26 -1.87 -9.04 16.28
C GLY A 26 -1.55 -8.53 14.88
N ALA A 27 -0.27 -8.32 14.64
CA ALA A 27 0.22 -7.91 13.35
C ALA A 27 -0.08 -8.96 12.27
N PHE A 28 -0.75 -8.54 11.22
CA PHE A 28 -1.06 -9.36 10.06
C PHE A 28 -0.70 -8.56 8.79
N ARG A 29 -0.65 -9.19 7.64
CA ARG A 29 -0.31 -8.51 6.38
C ARG A 29 -1.13 -7.24 6.18
N GLY A 30 -0.46 -6.10 5.94
CA GLY A 30 -1.04 -4.76 5.93
C GLY A 30 -0.92 -4.02 7.26
N PHE A 31 -0.64 -4.72 8.38
CA PHE A 31 -0.34 -4.15 9.70
C PHE A 31 -1.37 -3.13 10.19
N GLY A 32 -2.67 -3.49 10.04
CA GLY A 32 -3.81 -2.66 10.47
C GLY A 32 -4.33 -1.67 9.43
N VAL A 33 -3.62 -1.43 8.33
CA VAL A 33 -4.11 -0.57 7.24
C VAL A 33 -5.40 -1.11 6.64
N THR A 34 -5.53 -2.42 6.49
CA THR A 34 -6.73 -3.04 5.90
C THR A 34 -7.99 -2.73 6.69
N GLN A 35 -7.92 -2.79 8.01
CA GLN A 35 -9.06 -2.50 8.89
C GLN A 35 -9.43 -1.01 8.85
N THR A 36 -8.44 -0.13 8.99
CA THR A 36 -8.69 1.32 8.96
C THR A 36 -9.10 1.79 7.56
N CYS A 37 -8.54 1.22 6.50
CA CYS A 37 -8.95 1.50 5.13
C CYS A 37 -10.43 1.14 4.92
N PHE A 38 -10.86 -0.05 5.35
CA PHE A 38 -12.27 -0.44 5.24
C PHE A 38 -13.20 0.58 5.93
N CYS A 39 -12.88 0.96 7.17
CA CYS A 39 -13.69 1.95 7.89
C CYS A 39 -13.71 3.31 7.20
N THR A 40 -12.55 3.85 6.84
CA THR A 40 -12.43 5.18 6.21
C THR A 40 -13.15 5.22 4.87
N GLU A 41 -12.95 4.21 4.03
CA GLU A 41 -13.53 4.17 2.69
C GLU A 41 -15.05 3.96 2.73
N THR A 42 -15.57 3.20 3.69
CA THR A 42 -17.02 3.05 3.91
C THR A 42 -17.64 4.38 4.36
N LEU A 43 -17.02 5.05 5.33
CA LEU A 43 -17.48 6.36 5.79
C LEU A 43 -17.45 7.42 4.68
N LEU A 44 -16.44 7.40 3.82
CA LEU A 44 -16.38 8.31 2.66
C LEU A 44 -17.53 8.09 1.68
N ASN A 45 -17.98 6.85 1.48
CA ASN A 45 -19.17 6.59 0.67
C ASN A 45 -20.42 7.17 1.30
N GLU A 46 -20.63 6.94 2.61
CA GLU A 46 -21.77 7.51 3.35
C GLU A 46 -21.75 9.05 3.33
N MET A 47 -20.57 9.64 3.51
CA MET A 47 -20.39 11.10 3.42
C MET A 47 -20.66 11.62 2.01
N ALA A 48 -20.26 10.92 0.96
CA ALA A 48 -20.54 11.30 -0.41
C ALA A 48 -22.04 11.37 -0.67
N ASP A 49 -22.79 10.36 -0.20
CA ASP A 49 -24.24 10.33 -0.29
C ASP A 49 -24.90 11.49 0.48
N LEU A 50 -24.43 11.76 1.69
CA LEU A 50 -24.94 12.85 2.53
C LEU A 50 -24.75 14.24 1.92
N VAL A 51 -23.62 14.47 1.24
CA VAL A 51 -23.32 15.76 0.60
C VAL A 51 -23.73 15.83 -0.87
N GLY A 52 -24.28 14.75 -1.42
CA GLY A 52 -24.82 14.69 -2.78
C GLY A 52 -23.77 14.73 -3.89
N ILE A 53 -22.59 14.15 -3.67
CA ILE A 53 -21.55 14.01 -4.68
C ILE A 53 -21.19 12.54 -4.90
N SER A 54 -20.49 12.22 -6.00
CA SER A 54 -20.11 10.85 -6.25
C SER A 54 -19.00 10.34 -5.29
N PRO A 55 -18.95 9.02 -5.02
CA PRO A 55 -17.83 8.41 -4.30
C PRO A 55 -16.46 8.69 -4.90
N TRP A 56 -16.36 8.87 -6.22
CA TRP A 56 -15.14 9.30 -6.89
C TRP A 56 -14.79 10.75 -6.53
N GLU A 57 -15.78 11.64 -6.61
CA GLU A 57 -15.58 13.07 -6.40
C GLU A 57 -15.13 13.42 -4.98
N ILE A 58 -15.70 12.78 -3.96
CA ILE A 58 -15.27 13.03 -2.57
C ILE A 58 -13.81 12.64 -2.36
N ARG A 59 -13.36 11.52 -2.97
CA ARG A 59 -11.96 11.08 -2.90
C ARG A 59 -11.03 12.01 -3.65
N TYR A 60 -11.41 12.42 -4.85
CA TYR A 60 -10.61 13.32 -5.67
C TYR A 60 -10.37 14.68 -5.01
N ARG A 61 -11.42 15.26 -4.40
CA ARG A 61 -11.31 16.54 -3.68
C ARG A 61 -10.40 16.46 -2.48
N ASN A 62 -10.44 15.35 -1.74
CA ASN A 62 -9.71 15.17 -0.51
C ASN A 62 -8.39 14.40 -0.68
N ALA A 63 -8.06 13.93 -1.87
CA ALA A 63 -6.82 13.20 -2.13
C ALA A 63 -5.60 14.01 -1.71
N ILE A 64 -4.66 13.36 -1.03
CA ILE A 64 -3.36 13.97 -0.67
C ILE A 64 -2.58 14.35 -1.94
N ARG A 65 -1.92 15.50 -1.93
CA ARG A 65 -1.15 16.04 -3.05
C ARG A 65 0.30 16.32 -2.65
N PRO A 66 1.24 16.35 -3.60
CA PRO A 66 2.63 16.70 -3.33
C PRO A 66 2.73 18.01 -2.53
N GLY A 67 3.61 18.02 -1.53
CA GLY A 67 3.83 19.16 -0.63
C GLY A 67 2.88 19.26 0.54
N GLN A 68 1.83 18.44 0.61
CA GLN A 68 0.93 18.41 1.77
C GLN A 68 1.49 17.51 2.88
N GLU A 69 1.03 17.78 4.08
CA GLU A 69 1.43 17.06 5.29
C GLU A 69 0.41 15.99 5.66
N LEU A 70 0.89 14.79 5.99
CA LEU A 70 0.10 13.72 6.58
C LEU A 70 -0.06 13.96 8.10
N PRO A 71 -1.11 13.41 8.75
CA PRO A 71 -1.32 13.59 10.20
C PRO A 71 -0.17 13.14 11.12
N ASN A 72 0.80 12.41 10.60
CA ASN A 72 2.00 12.01 11.31
C ASN A 72 3.20 12.96 11.12
N GLY A 73 3.00 14.10 10.48
CA GLY A 73 4.05 15.09 10.21
C GLY A 73 4.89 14.83 8.96
N GLN A 74 4.60 13.80 8.19
CA GLN A 74 5.31 13.52 6.95
C GLN A 74 4.82 14.41 5.82
N ILE A 75 5.71 15.19 5.23
CA ILE A 75 5.44 15.89 3.98
C ILE A 75 5.54 14.89 2.83
N VAL A 76 4.48 14.80 2.02
CA VAL A 76 4.48 13.95 0.83
C VAL A 76 5.06 14.69 -0.36
N ASP A 77 5.83 14.00 -1.17
CA ASP A 77 6.58 14.58 -2.28
C ASP A 77 6.41 13.78 -3.59
N ASN A 78 7.49 13.55 -4.30
CA ASN A 78 7.54 13.05 -5.68
C ASN A 78 6.88 11.69 -5.95
N SER A 79 6.53 10.90 -4.93
CA SER A 79 5.86 9.60 -5.11
C SER A 79 4.36 9.63 -4.79
N THR A 80 3.75 10.80 -4.83
CA THR A 80 2.34 11.02 -4.48
C THR A 80 1.48 11.06 -5.74
N GLY A 81 1.20 9.90 -6.31
CA GLY A 81 0.45 9.75 -7.57
C GLY A 81 -1.04 9.40 -7.39
N LEU A 82 -1.66 9.71 -6.23
CA LEU A 82 -3.05 9.33 -5.98
C LEU A 82 -4.04 10.04 -6.92
N VAL A 83 -3.83 11.33 -7.16
CA VAL A 83 -4.70 12.14 -8.04
C VAL A 83 -4.68 11.56 -9.44
N GLU A 84 -3.50 11.27 -9.97
CA GLU A 84 -3.30 10.71 -11.32
C GLU A 84 -3.95 9.31 -11.44
N THR A 85 -3.90 8.49 -10.38
CA THR A 85 -4.59 7.19 -10.40
C THR A 85 -6.10 7.34 -10.42
N LEU A 86 -6.65 8.29 -9.66
CA LEU A 86 -8.09 8.60 -9.67
C LEU A 86 -8.54 9.14 -11.04
N GLU A 87 -7.75 10.02 -11.66
CA GLU A 87 -8.03 10.54 -13.00
C GLU A 87 -7.96 9.43 -14.05
N ALA A 88 -6.98 8.54 -13.97
CA ALA A 88 -6.82 7.45 -14.92
C ALA A 88 -8.01 6.46 -14.93
N ILE A 89 -8.60 6.18 -13.78
CA ILE A 89 -9.76 5.26 -13.68
C ILE A 89 -11.09 5.96 -13.94
N LYS A 90 -11.15 7.30 -13.92
CA LYS A 90 -12.41 8.05 -14.02
C LYS A 90 -13.26 7.69 -15.22
N PRO A 91 -12.72 7.58 -16.46
CA PRO A 91 -13.53 7.23 -17.61
C PRO A 91 -14.25 5.89 -17.46
N ALA A 92 -13.55 4.86 -16.96
CA ALA A 92 -14.14 3.54 -16.72
C ALA A 92 -15.17 3.56 -15.60
N TYR A 93 -14.91 4.32 -14.53
CA TYR A 93 -15.85 4.53 -13.43
C TYR A 93 -17.15 5.20 -13.91
N ASP A 94 -17.03 6.30 -14.67
CA ASP A 94 -18.19 7.03 -15.21
C ASP A 94 -19.01 6.18 -16.18
N GLU A 95 -18.36 5.37 -17.00
CA GLU A 95 -19.02 4.46 -17.92
C GLU A 95 -19.82 3.39 -17.17
N ALA A 96 -19.23 2.75 -16.15
CA ALA A 96 -19.91 1.77 -15.32
C ALA A 96 -21.12 2.39 -14.59
N VAL A 97 -20.97 3.57 -14.00
CA VAL A 97 -22.10 4.30 -13.37
C VAL A 97 -23.20 4.59 -14.37
N LYS A 98 -22.85 5.08 -15.55
CA LYS A 98 -23.82 5.40 -16.62
C LYS A 98 -24.60 4.18 -17.08
N ASN A 99 -23.95 3.02 -17.12
CA ASN A 99 -24.57 1.74 -17.52
C ASN A 99 -25.44 1.15 -16.40
N GLY A 100 -25.34 1.65 -15.18
CA GLY A 100 -26.01 1.08 -14.01
C GLY A 100 -25.30 -0.19 -13.48
N ASP A 101 -24.03 -0.37 -13.83
CA ASP A 101 -23.25 -1.50 -13.35
C ASP A 101 -22.92 -1.32 -11.84
N PRO A 102 -22.86 -2.39 -11.06
CA PRO A 102 -22.37 -2.32 -9.69
C PRO A 102 -20.90 -1.89 -9.69
N VAL A 103 -20.62 -0.71 -9.19
CA VAL A 103 -19.25 -0.17 -9.12
C VAL A 103 -18.93 0.34 -7.72
N GLY A 104 -17.74 0.03 -7.25
CA GLY A 104 -17.17 0.55 -6.01
C GLY A 104 -15.81 1.18 -6.28
N ILE A 105 -15.47 2.18 -5.47
CA ILE A 105 -14.16 2.85 -5.51
C ILE A 105 -13.63 2.99 -4.10
N ALA A 106 -12.34 2.71 -3.92
CA ALA A 106 -11.62 2.90 -2.68
C ALA A 106 -10.17 3.27 -2.95
N CYS A 107 -9.57 4.01 -2.04
CA CYS A 107 -8.16 4.37 -2.08
C CYS A 107 -7.43 3.79 -0.86
N ALA A 108 -6.21 3.34 -1.06
CA ALA A 108 -5.39 2.82 0.03
C ALA A 108 -3.96 3.33 -0.09
N MET A 109 -3.33 3.54 1.06
CA MET A 109 -1.93 3.89 1.16
C MET A 109 -1.27 3.03 2.22
N LYS A 110 -0.10 2.49 1.87
CA LYS A 110 0.77 1.78 2.81
C LYS A 110 2.18 2.33 2.69
N ASN A 111 2.76 2.72 3.81
CA ASN A 111 4.15 3.15 3.83
C ASN A 111 5.08 2.01 3.41
N ALA A 112 6.17 2.35 2.75
CA ALA A 112 7.33 1.50 2.60
C ALA A 112 8.18 1.61 3.88
N GLY A 113 8.69 0.48 4.38
CA GLY A 113 9.46 0.45 5.63
C GLY A 113 8.60 0.55 6.89
N VAL A 114 9.26 0.78 8.03
CA VAL A 114 8.64 0.76 9.36
C VAL A 114 7.93 2.08 9.69
N GLY A 115 8.45 3.19 9.22
CA GLY A 115 7.88 4.52 9.44
C GLY A 115 8.94 5.62 9.48
N VAL A 116 8.49 6.85 9.63
CA VAL A 116 9.35 8.04 9.64
C VAL A 116 10.37 7.96 10.79
N GLY A 117 11.66 8.09 10.45
CA GLY A 117 12.75 8.10 11.40
C GLY A 117 13.19 6.75 11.95
N ILE A 118 12.54 5.65 11.57
CA ILE A 118 12.94 4.31 11.98
C ILE A 118 13.63 3.62 10.80
N PRO A 119 14.94 3.31 10.89
CA PRO A 119 15.64 2.63 9.82
C PRO A 119 15.11 1.20 9.64
N ASP A 120 14.90 0.83 8.37
CA ASP A 120 14.49 -0.52 7.97
C ASP A 120 15.55 -1.08 7.01
N TRP A 121 16.32 -2.06 7.47
CA TRP A 121 17.46 -2.60 6.74
C TRP A 121 17.11 -3.90 6.03
N GLY A 122 17.09 -3.86 4.72
CA GLY A 122 17.09 -5.07 3.89
C GLY A 122 18.49 -5.64 3.76
N ARG A 123 18.63 -6.97 3.91
CA ARG A 123 19.90 -7.69 3.71
C ARG A 123 19.71 -8.83 2.73
N CYS A 124 20.66 -8.95 1.83
CA CYS A 124 20.69 -10.01 0.83
C CYS A 124 22.13 -10.49 0.64
N LYS A 125 22.30 -11.78 0.43
CA LYS A 125 23.58 -12.41 0.10
C LYS A 125 23.43 -13.10 -1.26
N LEU A 126 24.35 -12.83 -2.17
CA LEU A 126 24.46 -13.50 -3.47
C LEU A 126 25.70 -14.36 -3.47
N ILE A 127 25.56 -15.62 -3.87
CA ILE A 127 26.68 -16.58 -3.98
C ILE A 127 26.59 -17.24 -5.33
N VAL A 128 27.73 -17.39 -6.01
CA VAL A 128 27.85 -18.34 -7.11
C VAL A 128 28.20 -19.69 -6.51
N GLU A 129 27.30 -20.64 -6.62
CA GLU A 129 27.46 -21.99 -6.09
C GLU A 129 28.13 -22.93 -7.11
N ASP A 130 28.46 -24.16 -6.67
CA ASP A 130 29.14 -25.14 -7.50
C ASP A 130 28.33 -25.60 -8.73
N ASP A 131 27.01 -25.35 -8.72
CA ASP A 131 26.14 -25.59 -9.89
C ASP A 131 26.26 -24.50 -10.99
N GLY A 132 27.12 -23.50 -10.76
CA GLY A 132 27.37 -22.40 -11.68
C GLY A 132 26.26 -21.33 -11.69
N LYS A 133 25.31 -21.39 -10.77
CA LYS A 133 24.22 -20.43 -10.66
C LYS A 133 24.43 -19.42 -9.53
N VAL A 134 23.73 -18.31 -9.62
CA VAL A 134 23.68 -17.31 -8.56
C VAL A 134 22.55 -17.63 -7.60
N HIS A 135 22.88 -17.94 -6.38
CA HIS A 135 21.91 -18.19 -5.31
C HIS A 135 21.67 -16.93 -4.48
N ILE A 136 20.41 -16.61 -4.24
CA ILE A 136 19.94 -15.43 -3.49
C ILE A 136 19.47 -15.89 -2.12
N TYR A 137 20.10 -15.40 -1.07
CA TYR A 137 19.71 -15.61 0.32
C TYR A 137 19.19 -14.28 0.88
N SER A 138 17.98 -14.25 1.44
CA SER A 138 17.37 -13.05 2.02
C SER A 138 16.81 -13.34 3.40
N GLY A 139 16.99 -12.40 4.33
CA GLY A 139 16.37 -12.48 5.66
C GLY A 139 14.89 -12.08 5.67
N ALA A 140 14.33 -11.65 4.55
CA ALA A 140 12.94 -11.28 4.46
C ALA A 140 12.07 -12.49 4.10
N SER A 141 10.87 -12.55 4.69
CA SER A 141 9.91 -13.63 4.43
C SER A 141 8.89 -13.24 3.36
N CYS A 142 8.50 -14.20 2.54
CA CYS A 142 7.42 -14.03 1.58
C CYS A 142 6.07 -14.31 2.27
N ILE A 143 5.21 -13.30 2.29
CA ILE A 143 3.85 -13.38 2.84
C ILE A 143 2.77 -13.27 1.75
N GLY A 144 3.12 -13.66 0.52
CA GLY A 144 2.26 -13.59 -0.65
C GLY A 144 2.55 -12.43 -1.62
N GLN A 145 3.54 -11.56 -1.31
CA GLN A 145 3.93 -10.41 -2.13
C GLN A 145 4.88 -10.76 -3.30
N GLY A 146 5.27 -12.03 -3.45
CA GLY A 146 6.11 -12.46 -4.56
C GLY A 146 7.60 -12.13 -4.38
N LEU A 147 8.10 -12.05 -3.14
CA LEU A 147 9.47 -11.63 -2.82
C LEU A 147 10.53 -12.33 -3.67
N GLY A 148 10.48 -13.66 -3.78
CA GLY A 148 11.46 -14.42 -4.56
C GLY A 148 11.49 -14.01 -6.04
N THR A 149 10.31 -13.80 -6.64
CA THR A 149 10.21 -13.33 -8.02
C THR A 149 10.82 -11.92 -8.19
N VAL A 150 10.50 -11.00 -7.28
CA VAL A 150 11.05 -9.64 -7.31
C VAL A 150 12.57 -9.66 -7.16
N LEU A 151 13.12 -10.40 -6.20
CA LEU A 151 14.56 -10.47 -6.01
C LEU A 151 15.29 -11.07 -7.22
N VAL A 152 14.73 -12.09 -7.83
CA VAL A 152 15.27 -12.65 -9.07
C VAL A 152 15.25 -11.61 -10.20
N GLN A 153 14.14 -10.89 -10.38
CA GLN A 153 14.04 -9.82 -11.37
C GLN A 153 15.08 -8.70 -11.13
N VAL A 154 15.29 -8.30 -9.89
CA VAL A 154 16.32 -7.32 -9.54
C VAL A 154 17.72 -7.81 -9.94
N VAL A 155 18.06 -9.06 -9.66
CA VAL A 155 19.36 -9.62 -10.07
C VAL A 155 19.48 -9.68 -11.59
N VAL A 156 18.46 -10.20 -12.31
CA VAL A 156 18.44 -10.21 -13.78
C VAL A 156 18.68 -8.81 -14.36
N THR A 157 17.95 -7.82 -13.87
CA THR A 157 18.02 -6.44 -14.38
C THR A 157 19.40 -5.82 -14.17
N ASN A 158 20.04 -6.10 -13.04
CA ASN A 158 21.33 -5.48 -12.71
C ASN A 158 22.54 -6.23 -13.24
N THR A 159 22.42 -7.53 -13.52
CA THR A 159 23.55 -8.37 -13.95
C THR A 159 23.49 -8.74 -15.44
N GLY A 160 22.31 -8.70 -16.06
CA GLY A 160 22.08 -9.22 -17.41
C GLY A 160 22.08 -10.76 -17.50
N LEU A 161 22.18 -11.47 -16.37
CA LEU A 161 22.14 -12.95 -16.35
C LEU A 161 20.76 -13.45 -16.76
N HIS A 162 20.74 -14.62 -17.42
CA HIS A 162 19.45 -15.27 -17.72
C HIS A 162 18.77 -15.74 -16.44
N ARG A 163 17.45 -15.67 -16.42
CA ARG A 163 16.61 -16.06 -15.26
C ARG A 163 16.94 -17.47 -14.74
N ASP A 164 17.21 -18.41 -15.62
CA ASP A 164 17.48 -19.82 -15.26
C ASP A 164 18.81 -20.02 -14.53
N ASN A 165 19.69 -19.02 -14.58
CA ASN A 165 20.95 -19.00 -13.85
C ASN A 165 20.83 -18.38 -12.45
N ILE A 166 19.61 -18.13 -11.98
CA ILE A 166 19.37 -17.50 -10.68
C ILE A 166 18.39 -18.35 -9.87
N VAL A 167 18.79 -18.67 -8.65
CA VAL A 167 18.02 -19.46 -7.70
C VAL A 167 17.69 -18.58 -6.47
N TYR A 168 16.45 -18.50 -6.11
CA TYR A 168 16.05 -17.89 -4.83
C TYR A 168 15.91 -18.98 -3.78
N GLU A 169 16.76 -18.91 -2.76
CA GLU A 169 16.73 -19.82 -1.64
C GLU A 169 15.60 -19.40 -0.67
N ARG A 170 14.68 -20.33 -0.45
CA ARG A 170 13.60 -20.14 0.52
C ARG A 170 14.11 -20.52 1.90
N SER A 171 14.15 -19.55 2.81
CA SER A 171 14.40 -19.80 4.23
C SER A 171 13.17 -20.44 4.89
#